data_dfafa5a57d2588ec7fbe94ca85b3e1cc
#
_entry.id   dfafa5a57d2588ec7fbe94ca85b3e1cc
#
_cell.length_a   1.000
_cell.length_b   1.000
_cell.length_c   1.000
_cell.angle_alpha   90.00
_cell.angle_beta   90.00
_cell.angle_gamma   90.00
#
_symmetry.space_group_name_H-M   'P 1'
#
loop_
_entity.id
_entity.type
_entity.pdbx_description
1 polymer ?
#
loop_
_entity_poly.entity_id
_entity_poly.type
_entity_poly.pdbx_seq_one_letter_code
_entity_poly.pdbx_strand_id
1 'polypeptide(L)'
;GLPYNRSKNKIAKRLIEFIPRTENFVDIMCGGASVSQCIKEHRPDTNVHLNDVDEQLIEFLRLIDGDGWHGIEHFISHDEFLSLKDSRFDVSVCFSAGNDRSTYLYSYEKEFFAGPHEKRLIEEGLPESYERFLKEDKKNYRDVGVKWLRAVQRISSIFRFQERMHGRFASISCGTYFDYRFSDGMNPDNTVVYCDIPYRDTESRQYSENFHHERFYWWVRNSRYVCVTSEFSMPSDFVRVGEIGRREICKSTNGKLDMTEELP
;
A
#
# COMPACT_ATOMS: atom_id res chain seq x y z
N GLY A 1 -2.97 5.71 -2.17
CA GLY A 1 -3.02 4.38 -1.55
C GLY A 1 -3.67 4.40 -0.18
N LEU A 2 -4.00 3.24 0.28
CA LEU A 2 -4.53 3.01 1.62
C LEU A 2 -3.58 3.53 2.72
N PRO A 3 -4.09 3.82 3.93
CA PRO A 3 -3.28 4.13 5.11
C PRO A 3 -2.56 2.86 5.58
N TYR A 4 -1.49 2.51 4.93
CA TYR A 4 -0.69 1.31 5.14
C TYR A 4 0.71 1.65 5.62
N ASN A 5 1.31 0.78 6.44
CA ASN A 5 2.67 0.99 6.91
C ASN A 5 3.63 1.07 5.73
N ARG A 6 4.57 2.01 5.76
CA ARG A 6 5.55 2.27 4.67
C ARG A 6 4.96 2.63 3.30
N SER A 7 3.72 3.10 3.26
CA SER A 7 3.08 3.57 2.02
C SER A 7 3.98 4.53 1.23
N LYS A 8 4.04 4.36 -0.08
CA LYS A 8 4.78 5.20 -1.03
C LYS A 8 4.04 6.49 -1.42
N ASN A 9 2.93 6.84 -0.77
CA ASN A 9 2.10 8.00 -1.13
C ASN A 9 2.89 9.29 -1.38
N LYS A 10 3.95 9.54 -0.60
CA LYS A 10 4.77 10.76 -0.70
C LYS A 10 5.71 10.78 -1.92
N ILE A 11 6.05 9.64 -2.46
CA ILE A 11 7.04 9.50 -3.53
C ILE A 11 6.48 8.88 -4.81
N ALA A 12 5.25 8.34 -4.78
CA ALA A 12 4.64 7.62 -5.89
C ALA A 12 4.69 8.42 -7.20
N LYS A 13 4.35 9.71 -7.16
CA LYS A 13 4.36 10.57 -8.35
C LYS A 13 5.75 10.68 -9.00
N ARG A 14 6.81 10.74 -8.20
CA ARG A 14 8.19 10.74 -8.72
C ARG A 14 8.62 9.35 -9.17
N LEU A 15 8.16 8.32 -8.45
CA LEU A 15 8.52 6.93 -8.73
C LEU A 15 7.99 6.48 -10.09
N ILE A 16 6.76 6.84 -10.45
CA ILE A 16 6.17 6.47 -11.74
C ILE A 16 6.91 7.06 -12.95
N GLU A 17 7.74 8.10 -12.78
CA GLU A 17 8.58 8.66 -13.85
C GLU A 17 9.67 7.67 -14.30
N PHE A 18 10.11 6.78 -13.41
CA PHE A 18 11.08 5.72 -13.69
C PHE A 18 10.46 4.41 -14.19
N ILE A 19 9.14 4.29 -14.10
CA ILE A 19 8.41 3.11 -14.56
C ILE A 19 8.03 3.33 -16.04
N PRO A 20 8.44 2.46 -16.95
CA PRO A 20 8.07 2.56 -18.36
C PRO A 20 6.55 2.62 -18.56
N ARG A 21 6.10 3.30 -19.60
CA ARG A 21 4.69 3.22 -20.01
C ARG A 21 4.43 1.84 -20.61
N THR A 22 3.32 1.25 -20.26
CA THR A 22 2.97 -0.11 -20.62
C THR A 22 1.46 -0.29 -20.66
N GLU A 23 0.99 -1.29 -21.35
CA GLU A 23 -0.42 -1.70 -21.34
C GLU A 23 -0.81 -2.34 -20.00
N ASN A 24 0.05 -3.24 -19.47
CA ASN A 24 -0.18 -3.94 -18.22
C ASN A 24 0.89 -3.58 -17.17
N PHE A 25 0.45 -3.09 -16.03
CA PHE A 25 1.28 -2.81 -14.86
C PHE A 25 0.92 -3.78 -13.74
N VAL A 26 1.89 -4.56 -13.28
CA VAL A 26 1.73 -5.52 -12.19
C VAL A 26 2.46 -5.00 -10.96
N ASP A 27 1.72 -4.64 -9.91
CA ASP A 27 2.25 -4.30 -8.58
C ASP A 27 2.27 -5.59 -7.75
N ILE A 28 3.44 -6.27 -7.75
CA ILE A 28 3.51 -7.67 -7.30
C ILE A 28 3.60 -7.81 -5.78
N MET A 29 3.88 -6.72 -5.07
CA MET A 29 3.87 -6.57 -3.62
C MET A 29 3.22 -5.23 -3.30
N CYS A 30 1.91 -5.12 -3.57
CA CYS A 30 1.24 -3.83 -3.72
C CYS A 30 1.05 -3.06 -2.41
N GLY A 31 1.08 -3.73 -1.25
CA GLY A 31 0.79 -3.10 0.03
C GLY A 31 -0.48 -2.24 -0.07
N GLY A 32 -0.41 -0.99 0.39
CA GLY A 32 -1.54 -0.05 0.30
C GLY A 32 -1.85 0.49 -1.10
N ALA A 33 -1.34 -0.11 -2.17
CA ALA A 33 -1.57 0.23 -3.58
C ALA A 33 -1.28 1.70 -3.94
N SER A 34 -0.28 2.32 -3.31
CA SER A 34 0.03 3.75 -3.53
C SER A 34 0.59 4.03 -4.92
N VAL A 35 1.46 3.17 -5.41
CA VAL A 35 2.08 3.29 -6.74
C VAL A 35 1.04 2.96 -7.80
N SER A 36 0.28 1.90 -7.60
CA SER A 36 -0.83 1.47 -8.46
C SER A 36 -1.89 2.54 -8.63
N GLN A 37 -2.32 3.20 -7.54
CA GLN A 37 -3.21 4.36 -7.62
C GLN A 37 -2.60 5.46 -8.49
N CYS A 38 -1.34 5.82 -8.25
CA CYS A 38 -0.67 6.88 -8.98
C CYS A 38 -0.53 6.54 -10.47
N ILE A 39 -0.22 5.29 -10.82
CA ILE A 39 -0.23 4.81 -12.21
C ILE A 39 -1.61 5.01 -12.82
N LYS A 40 -2.68 4.54 -12.17
CA LYS A 40 -4.04 4.61 -12.72
C LYS A 40 -4.55 6.05 -12.87
N GLU A 41 -4.17 6.95 -11.97
CA GLU A 41 -4.52 8.37 -12.07
C GLU A 41 -3.80 9.10 -13.22
N HIS A 42 -2.54 8.77 -13.50
CA HIS A 42 -1.72 9.44 -14.52
C HIS A 42 -1.65 8.70 -15.88
N ARG A 43 -2.08 7.44 -15.89
CA ARG A 43 -2.08 6.54 -17.05
C ARG A 43 -3.38 5.73 -17.05
N PRO A 44 -4.54 6.36 -17.31
CA PRO A 44 -5.86 5.73 -17.13
C PRO A 44 -6.09 4.49 -18.00
N ASP A 45 -5.41 4.40 -19.14
CA ASP A 45 -5.53 3.29 -20.08
C ASP A 45 -4.68 2.06 -19.68
N THR A 46 -3.79 2.20 -18.68
CA THR A 46 -2.99 1.08 -18.18
C THR A 46 -3.86 0.12 -17.36
N ASN A 47 -3.81 -1.16 -17.67
CA ASN A 47 -4.38 -2.24 -16.88
C ASN A 47 -3.52 -2.44 -15.63
N VAL A 48 -4.07 -2.19 -14.46
CA VAL A 48 -3.36 -2.32 -13.19
C VAL A 48 -3.77 -3.59 -12.49
N HIS A 49 -2.77 -4.43 -12.19
CA HIS A 49 -2.92 -5.72 -11.52
C HIS A 49 -2.23 -5.66 -10.16
N LEU A 50 -2.95 -6.01 -9.10
CA LEU A 50 -2.45 -6.01 -7.73
C LEU A 50 -2.19 -7.44 -7.26
N ASN A 51 -1.10 -7.62 -6.51
CA ASN A 51 -0.82 -8.85 -5.77
C ASN A 51 -0.12 -8.52 -4.45
N ASP A 52 -0.45 -9.25 -3.40
CA ASP A 52 0.25 -9.22 -2.12
C ASP A 52 0.05 -10.55 -1.38
N VAL A 53 0.92 -10.86 -0.42
CA VAL A 53 0.78 -12.05 0.44
C VAL A 53 -0.18 -11.80 1.62
N ASP A 54 -0.47 -10.55 1.94
CA ASP A 54 -1.37 -10.18 3.04
C ASP A 54 -2.83 -10.40 2.62
N GLU A 55 -3.39 -11.54 3.03
CA GLU A 55 -4.74 -11.95 2.67
C GLU A 55 -5.79 -10.93 3.12
N GLN A 56 -5.69 -10.40 4.35
CA GLN A 56 -6.64 -9.39 4.85
C GLN A 56 -6.59 -8.10 4.03
N LEU A 57 -5.40 -7.67 3.63
CA LEU A 57 -5.24 -6.51 2.75
C LEU A 57 -5.89 -6.76 1.38
N ILE A 58 -5.65 -7.93 0.80
CA ILE A 58 -6.18 -8.27 -0.53
C ILE A 58 -7.71 -8.41 -0.50
N GLU A 59 -8.26 -9.04 0.53
CA GLU A 59 -9.72 -9.09 0.71
C GLU A 59 -10.31 -7.69 0.85
N PHE A 60 -9.66 -6.83 1.61
CA PHE A 60 -10.10 -5.45 1.77
C PHE A 60 -10.01 -4.64 0.46
N LEU A 61 -8.94 -4.80 -0.32
CA LEU A 61 -8.81 -4.18 -1.65
C LEU A 61 -9.93 -4.64 -2.60
N ARG A 62 -10.32 -5.93 -2.54
CA ARG A 62 -11.46 -6.46 -3.31
C ARG A 62 -12.79 -5.85 -2.86
N LEU A 63 -12.99 -5.68 -1.55
CA LEU A 63 -14.19 -5.00 -1.02
C LEU A 63 -14.29 -3.56 -1.52
N ILE A 64 -13.17 -2.83 -1.52
CA ILE A 64 -13.12 -1.45 -2.03
C ILE A 64 -13.38 -1.40 -3.54
N ASP A 65 -12.75 -2.28 -4.31
CA ASP A 65 -12.90 -2.31 -5.77
C ASP A 65 -14.30 -2.75 -6.19
N GLY A 66 -14.95 -3.63 -5.41
CA GLY A 66 -16.30 -4.12 -5.63
C GLY A 66 -17.43 -3.32 -4.94
N ASP A 67 -17.14 -2.14 -4.40
CA ASP A 67 -18.09 -1.28 -3.64
C ASP A 67 -18.73 -1.98 -2.41
N GLY A 68 -18.02 -2.94 -1.83
CA GLY A 68 -18.47 -3.69 -0.65
C GLY A 68 -18.08 -3.08 0.70
N TRP A 69 -17.29 -1.99 0.70
CA TRP A 69 -16.90 -1.31 1.93
C TRP A 69 -17.71 -0.04 2.14
N HIS A 70 -18.43 0.03 3.25
CA HIS A 70 -19.33 1.14 3.59
C HIS A 70 -18.81 2.03 4.74
N GLY A 71 -17.57 1.80 5.18
CA GLY A 71 -16.94 2.60 6.22
C GLY A 71 -16.93 1.95 7.60
N ILE A 72 -16.56 2.77 8.58
CA ILE A 72 -16.64 2.46 10.00
C ILE A 72 -17.71 3.38 10.58
N GLU A 73 -18.79 2.79 11.08
CA GLU A 73 -20.00 3.53 11.47
C GLU A 73 -19.91 4.15 12.86
N HIS A 74 -19.01 3.66 13.71
CA HIS A 74 -18.83 4.15 15.07
C HIS A 74 -17.36 4.17 15.49
N PHE A 75 -17.05 4.90 16.55
CA PHE A 75 -15.73 4.92 17.14
C PHE A 75 -15.38 3.56 17.76
N ILE A 76 -14.22 3.03 17.41
CA ILE A 76 -13.74 1.73 17.90
C ILE A 76 -12.97 1.94 19.20
N SER A 77 -13.48 1.38 20.29
CA SER A 77 -12.82 1.37 21.60
C SER A 77 -11.62 0.40 21.62
N HIS A 78 -10.80 0.46 22.68
CA HIS A 78 -9.68 -0.45 22.86
C HIS A 78 -10.10 -1.92 22.83
N ASP A 79 -11.17 -2.28 23.55
CA ASP A 79 -11.66 -3.66 23.63
C ASP A 79 -12.21 -4.15 22.27
N GLU A 80 -12.95 -3.29 21.57
CA GLU A 80 -13.44 -3.57 20.22
C GLU A 80 -12.27 -3.73 19.25
N PHE A 81 -11.24 -2.88 19.32
CA PHE A 81 -10.05 -3.02 18.50
C PHE A 81 -9.39 -4.39 18.69
N LEU A 82 -9.19 -4.81 19.94
CA LEU A 82 -8.60 -6.13 20.23
C LEU A 82 -9.43 -7.29 19.67
N SER A 83 -10.75 -7.16 19.65
CA SER A 83 -11.65 -8.19 19.13
C SER A 83 -11.74 -8.22 17.59
N LEU A 84 -11.55 -7.08 16.94
CA LEU A 84 -11.79 -6.90 15.50
C LEU A 84 -10.52 -6.85 14.64
N LYS A 85 -9.36 -6.49 15.22
CA LYS A 85 -8.12 -6.23 14.47
C LYS A 85 -7.64 -7.38 13.57
N ASP A 86 -7.95 -8.62 13.95
CA ASP A 86 -7.52 -9.82 13.22
C ASP A 86 -8.54 -10.24 12.14
N SER A 87 -9.75 -9.64 12.12
CA SER A 87 -10.81 -9.92 11.14
C SER A 87 -11.22 -8.71 10.30
N ARG A 88 -10.92 -7.48 10.75
CA ARG A 88 -11.30 -6.22 10.11
C ARG A 88 -10.05 -5.42 9.76
N PHE A 89 -9.60 -5.50 8.52
CA PHE A 89 -8.42 -4.77 8.05
C PHE A 89 -8.54 -3.25 8.27
N ASP A 90 -9.69 -2.65 7.94
CA ASP A 90 -9.97 -1.23 8.11
C ASP A 90 -9.85 -0.79 9.59
N VAL A 91 -10.38 -1.59 10.52
CA VAL A 91 -10.22 -1.33 11.96
C VAL A 91 -8.75 -1.42 12.35
N SER A 92 -8.06 -2.49 11.93
CA SER A 92 -6.66 -2.73 12.28
C SER A 92 -5.74 -1.61 11.80
N VAL A 93 -5.91 -1.04 10.62
CA VAL A 93 -5.06 0.05 10.12
C VAL A 93 -5.50 1.41 10.61
N CYS A 94 -6.80 1.67 10.81
CA CYS A 94 -7.29 2.97 11.22
C CYS A 94 -7.02 3.25 12.70
N PHE A 95 -7.14 2.25 13.55
CA PHE A 95 -7.05 2.39 15.01
C PHE A 95 -5.76 1.85 15.63
N SER A 96 -4.72 1.56 14.83
CA SER A 96 -3.43 1.13 15.37
C SER A 96 -2.35 2.21 15.37
N ALA A 97 -1.37 2.07 16.26
CA ALA A 97 -0.21 2.95 16.33
C ALA A 97 0.69 2.73 15.09
N GLY A 98 0.99 3.81 14.35
CA GLY A 98 1.86 3.71 13.17
C GLY A 98 1.34 2.82 12.03
N ASN A 99 0.07 2.41 12.06
CA ASN A 99 -0.55 1.43 11.16
C ASN A 99 0.10 0.03 11.29
N ASP A 100 0.55 -0.33 12.50
CA ASP A 100 1.19 -1.61 12.79
C ASP A 100 0.20 -2.78 12.91
N ARG A 101 -1.11 -2.46 12.92
CA ARG A 101 -2.24 -3.39 13.01
C ARG A 101 -2.31 -4.21 14.31
N SER A 102 -1.42 -3.96 15.27
CA SER A 102 -1.32 -4.74 16.51
C SER A 102 -1.55 -3.93 17.77
N THR A 103 -1.03 -2.72 17.81
CA THR A 103 -1.04 -1.85 18.97
C THR A 103 -2.12 -0.79 18.83
N TYR A 104 -3.06 -0.70 19.78
CA TYR A 104 -4.11 0.31 19.75
C TYR A 104 -3.56 1.74 19.72
N LEU A 105 -4.21 2.61 18.98
CA LEU A 105 -3.74 3.97 18.65
C LEU A 105 -3.63 4.89 19.86
N TYR A 106 -4.49 4.70 20.87
CA TYR A 106 -4.63 5.60 22.03
C TYR A 106 -4.13 4.97 23.31
N SER A 107 -3.48 5.76 24.19
CA SER A 107 -3.45 5.48 25.62
C SER A 107 -4.83 5.83 26.23
N TYR A 108 -5.13 5.33 27.42
CA TYR A 108 -6.38 5.63 28.15
C TYR A 108 -6.68 7.13 28.22
N GLU A 109 -5.67 7.93 28.53
CA GLU A 109 -5.80 9.39 28.62
C GLU A 109 -6.14 10.01 27.25
N LYS A 110 -5.50 9.57 26.19
CA LYS A 110 -5.77 10.06 24.82
C LYS A 110 -7.14 9.63 24.32
N GLU A 111 -7.59 8.43 24.62
CA GLU A 111 -8.93 7.96 24.29
C GLU A 111 -9.99 8.80 24.99
N PHE A 112 -9.78 9.15 26.25
CA PHE A 112 -10.67 10.03 27.00
C PHE A 112 -10.84 11.42 26.37
N PHE A 113 -9.77 12.02 25.88
CA PHE A 113 -9.79 13.35 25.27
C PHE A 113 -10.15 13.37 23.79
N ALA A 114 -9.61 12.46 22.99
CA ALA A 114 -9.82 12.43 21.54
C ALA A 114 -11.09 11.67 21.13
N GLY A 115 -11.43 10.62 21.85
CA GLY A 115 -12.55 9.74 21.53
C GLY A 115 -13.88 10.45 21.30
N PRO A 116 -14.32 11.40 22.17
CA PRO A 116 -15.58 12.13 21.96
C PRO A 116 -15.61 12.94 20.65
N HIS A 117 -14.48 13.51 20.24
CA HIS A 117 -14.40 14.29 19.01
C HIS A 117 -14.40 13.39 17.76
N GLU A 118 -13.64 12.31 17.77
CA GLU A 118 -13.63 11.34 16.68
C GLU A 118 -14.96 10.62 16.55
N LYS A 119 -15.56 10.24 17.69
CA LYS A 119 -16.90 9.65 17.73
C LYS A 119 -17.92 10.55 17.03
N ARG A 120 -17.98 11.83 17.37
CA ARG A 120 -18.86 12.79 16.72
C ARG A 120 -18.65 12.84 15.22
N LEU A 121 -17.40 12.95 14.76
CA LEU A 121 -17.10 13.05 13.33
C LEU A 121 -17.48 11.78 12.54
N ILE A 122 -17.31 10.61 13.16
CA ILE A 122 -17.68 9.34 12.53
C ILE A 122 -19.21 9.21 12.47
N GLU A 123 -19.91 9.53 13.58
CA GLU A 123 -21.38 9.43 13.66
C GLU A 123 -22.10 10.48 12.81
N GLU A 124 -21.51 11.65 12.55
CA GLU A 124 -22.05 12.68 11.66
C GLU A 124 -21.91 12.32 10.17
N GLY A 125 -21.20 11.24 9.85
CA GLY A 125 -20.95 10.78 8.49
C GLY A 125 -19.63 11.32 7.90
N LEU A 126 -18.77 10.40 7.54
CA LEU A 126 -17.54 10.66 6.77
C LEU A 126 -17.83 10.43 5.29
N PRO A 127 -17.16 11.16 4.35
CA PRO A 127 -16.07 12.13 4.61
C PRO A 127 -16.53 13.58 4.89
N GLU A 128 -17.83 13.93 4.75
CA GLU A 128 -18.32 15.32 4.75
C GLU A 128 -18.02 16.04 6.07
N SER A 129 -18.26 15.38 7.20
CA SER A 129 -18.01 15.96 8.53
C SER A 129 -16.52 16.27 8.75
N TYR A 130 -15.63 15.41 8.23
CA TYR A 130 -14.20 15.62 8.33
C TYR A 130 -13.71 16.76 7.43
N GLU A 131 -14.24 16.88 6.20
CA GLU A 131 -13.95 18.01 5.32
C GLU A 131 -14.40 19.34 5.92
N ARG A 132 -15.61 19.37 6.52
CA ARG A 132 -16.11 20.53 7.26
C ARG A 132 -15.20 20.86 8.43
N PHE A 133 -14.82 19.87 9.24
CA PHE A 133 -13.88 20.04 10.35
C PHE A 133 -12.55 20.65 9.91
N LEU A 134 -11.97 20.16 8.81
CA LEU A 134 -10.71 20.70 8.30
C LEU A 134 -10.82 22.18 7.88
N LYS A 135 -11.96 22.60 7.36
CA LYS A 135 -12.20 23.97 6.88
C LYS A 135 -12.56 24.94 8.01
N GLU A 136 -13.47 24.56 8.88
CA GLU A 136 -14.15 25.43 9.83
C GLU A 136 -13.62 25.31 11.26
N ASP A 137 -13.47 24.09 11.75
CA ASP A 137 -13.23 23.81 13.16
C ASP A 137 -11.75 23.64 13.54
N LYS A 138 -10.88 23.35 12.56
CA LYS A 138 -9.46 23.12 12.80
C LYS A 138 -8.76 24.21 13.63
N LYS A 139 -9.20 25.47 13.48
CA LYS A 139 -8.65 26.60 14.25
C LYS A 139 -9.06 26.56 15.71
N ASN A 140 -10.28 26.10 15.99
CA ASN A 140 -10.86 26.05 17.34
C ASN A 140 -10.33 24.85 18.14
N TYR A 141 -9.87 23.79 17.46
CA TYR A 141 -9.32 22.57 18.07
C TYR A 141 -7.79 22.56 18.17
N ARG A 142 -7.12 23.69 17.97
CA ARG A 142 -5.65 23.76 18.07
C ARG A 142 -5.11 23.26 19.40
N ASP A 143 -5.81 23.50 20.49
CA ASP A 143 -5.40 23.12 21.83
C ASP A 143 -5.68 21.65 22.17
N VAL A 144 -6.67 21.02 21.53
CA VAL A 144 -6.98 19.59 21.68
C VAL A 144 -6.11 18.71 20.78
N GLY A 145 -5.30 19.34 19.90
CA GLY A 145 -4.32 18.67 19.07
C GLY A 145 -4.91 17.86 17.93
N VAL A 146 -5.12 18.50 16.76
CA VAL A 146 -5.49 17.86 15.47
C VAL A 146 -4.64 16.60 15.15
N LYS A 147 -3.48 16.47 15.79
CA LYS A 147 -2.63 15.28 15.72
C LYS A 147 -3.29 13.99 16.23
N TRP A 148 -4.36 14.11 17.00
CA TRP A 148 -5.03 12.96 17.64
C TRP A 148 -6.18 12.39 16.82
N LEU A 149 -6.70 13.14 15.84
CA LEU A 149 -7.76 12.67 14.95
C LEU A 149 -7.20 11.76 13.82
N ARG A 150 -6.36 10.81 14.19
CA ARG A 150 -5.66 9.95 13.22
C ARG A 150 -6.57 8.89 12.63
N ALA A 151 -7.48 8.34 13.43
CA ALA A 151 -8.43 7.35 12.93
C ALA A 151 -9.35 7.97 11.87
N VAL A 152 -9.92 9.14 12.15
CA VAL A 152 -10.77 9.88 11.20
C VAL A 152 -10.01 10.22 9.91
N GLN A 153 -8.76 10.68 10.00
CA GLN A 153 -7.92 10.96 8.82
C GLN A 153 -7.70 9.71 7.95
N ARG A 154 -7.48 8.55 8.59
CA ARG A 154 -7.26 7.28 7.89
C ARG A 154 -8.53 6.77 7.23
N ILE A 155 -9.66 6.80 7.96
CA ILE A 155 -10.98 6.44 7.42
C ILE A 155 -11.31 7.31 6.20
N SER A 156 -11.16 8.64 6.32
CA SER A 156 -11.35 9.56 5.19
C SER A 156 -10.39 9.29 4.02
N SER A 157 -9.17 8.83 4.30
CA SER A 157 -8.23 8.42 3.24
C SER A 157 -8.68 7.17 2.51
N ILE A 158 -9.32 6.23 3.20
CA ILE A 158 -9.89 5.02 2.59
C ILE A 158 -11.07 5.40 1.69
N PHE A 159 -11.99 6.25 2.14
CA PHE A 159 -13.10 6.73 1.30
C PHE A 159 -12.60 7.40 0.02
N ARG A 160 -11.62 8.31 0.12
CA ARG A 160 -11.01 8.94 -1.06
C ARG A 160 -10.30 7.97 -1.97
N PHE A 161 -9.70 6.91 -1.43
CA PHE A 161 -9.09 5.85 -2.23
C PHE A 161 -10.17 5.06 -2.96
N GLN A 162 -11.25 4.64 -2.29
CA GLN A 162 -12.39 3.96 -2.89
C GLN A 162 -13.03 4.80 -4.01
N GLU A 163 -13.37 6.07 -3.75
CA GLU A 163 -13.93 6.98 -4.75
C GLU A 163 -13.10 7.05 -6.03
N ARG A 164 -11.77 7.02 -5.90
CA ARG A 164 -10.85 7.11 -7.04
C ARG A 164 -10.57 5.79 -7.73
N MET A 165 -10.66 4.69 -7.02
CA MET A 165 -10.14 3.40 -7.47
C MET A 165 -11.20 2.31 -7.68
N HIS A 166 -12.44 2.51 -7.22
CA HIS A 166 -13.53 1.57 -7.42
C HIS A 166 -13.68 1.14 -8.89
N GLY A 167 -13.70 -0.17 -9.13
CA GLY A 167 -13.83 -0.78 -10.47
C GLY A 167 -12.68 -0.49 -11.44
N ARG A 168 -11.51 -0.06 -10.94
CA ARG A 168 -10.40 0.38 -11.82
C ARG A 168 -9.22 -0.58 -11.86
N PHE A 169 -9.21 -1.62 -11.05
CA PHE A 169 -8.18 -2.65 -11.08
C PHE A 169 -8.55 -3.76 -12.06
N ALA A 170 -7.61 -4.19 -12.88
CA ALA A 170 -7.83 -5.28 -13.84
C ALA A 170 -7.86 -6.64 -13.15
N SER A 171 -7.08 -6.80 -12.07
CA SER A 171 -7.13 -7.97 -11.19
C SER A 171 -6.56 -7.67 -9.81
N ILE A 172 -7.03 -8.42 -8.79
CA ILE A 172 -6.53 -8.39 -7.43
C ILE A 172 -6.32 -9.83 -6.96
N SER A 173 -5.06 -10.24 -6.76
CA SER A 173 -4.66 -11.59 -6.40
C SER A 173 -3.96 -11.64 -5.03
N CYS A 174 -4.03 -12.78 -4.36
CA CYS A 174 -3.32 -13.05 -3.13
C CYS A 174 -2.30 -14.15 -3.34
N GLY A 175 -1.03 -13.89 -3.01
CA GLY A 175 0.02 -14.87 -3.11
C GLY A 175 1.42 -14.26 -3.12
N THR A 176 2.43 -15.12 -3.10
CA THR A 176 3.81 -14.66 -3.21
C THR A 176 4.12 -14.19 -4.64
N TYR A 177 5.18 -13.37 -4.79
CA TYR A 177 5.66 -12.99 -6.12
C TYR A 177 6.06 -14.21 -6.97
N PHE A 178 6.43 -15.29 -6.33
CA PHE A 178 6.86 -16.53 -6.96
C PHE A 178 5.68 -17.33 -7.56
N ASP A 179 4.52 -17.26 -6.93
CA ASP A 179 3.31 -17.98 -7.31
C ASP A 179 2.40 -17.18 -8.25
N TYR A 180 2.72 -15.89 -8.47
CA TYR A 180 1.91 -15.01 -9.31
C TYR A 180 1.78 -15.57 -10.74
N ARG A 181 0.55 -15.62 -11.23
CA ARG A 181 0.23 -16.11 -12.57
C ARG A 181 -0.11 -14.95 -13.50
N PHE A 182 0.77 -14.71 -14.45
CA PHE A 182 0.51 -13.74 -15.51
C PHE A 182 -0.60 -14.27 -16.42
N SER A 183 -1.56 -13.42 -16.79
CA SER A 183 -2.64 -13.81 -17.71
C SER A 183 -2.11 -13.98 -19.15
N ASP A 184 -2.86 -14.72 -19.98
CA ASP A 184 -2.46 -15.01 -21.37
C ASP A 184 -2.22 -13.78 -22.25
N GLY A 185 -2.87 -12.66 -21.94
CA GLY A 185 -2.68 -11.37 -22.64
C GLY A 185 -1.39 -10.62 -22.27
N MET A 186 -0.70 -11.03 -21.20
CA MET A 186 0.52 -10.38 -20.72
C MET A 186 1.75 -11.00 -21.39
N ASN A 187 2.57 -10.14 -21.97
CA ASN A 187 3.85 -10.54 -22.56
C ASN A 187 4.96 -9.52 -22.24
N PRO A 188 6.23 -9.81 -22.51
CA PRO A 188 7.34 -8.93 -22.16
C PRO A 188 7.28 -7.52 -22.78
N ASP A 189 6.63 -7.38 -23.95
CA ASP A 189 6.58 -6.12 -24.69
C ASP A 189 5.50 -5.17 -24.16
N ASN A 190 4.46 -5.73 -23.49
CA ASN A 190 3.32 -4.95 -23.01
C ASN A 190 3.15 -4.96 -21.49
N THR A 191 4.09 -5.52 -20.72
CA THR A 191 3.94 -5.70 -19.27
C THR A 191 5.18 -5.23 -18.50
N VAL A 192 4.96 -4.44 -17.46
CA VAL A 192 5.97 -4.04 -16.47
C VAL A 192 5.57 -4.53 -15.10
N VAL A 193 6.50 -5.12 -14.37
CA VAL A 193 6.33 -5.57 -12.99
C VAL A 193 7.02 -4.59 -12.05
N TYR A 194 6.30 -4.07 -11.09
CA TYR A 194 6.85 -3.25 -10.01
C TYR A 194 6.98 -4.07 -8.74
N CYS A 195 8.14 -3.96 -8.09
CA CYS A 195 8.50 -4.75 -6.92
C CYS A 195 8.92 -3.80 -5.77
N ASP A 196 8.06 -3.64 -4.76
CA ASP A 196 8.35 -2.89 -3.55
C ASP A 196 8.75 -3.86 -2.43
N ILE A 197 9.98 -4.36 -2.48
CA ILE A 197 10.47 -5.37 -1.54
C ILE A 197 10.71 -4.80 -0.14
N PRO A 198 10.68 -5.64 0.91
CA PRO A 198 11.17 -5.27 2.22
C PRO A 198 12.66 -4.89 2.15
N TYR A 199 13.02 -3.68 2.62
CA TYR A 199 14.40 -3.20 2.54
C TYR A 199 15.33 -3.95 3.49
N ARG A 200 16.55 -4.30 3.02
CA ARG A 200 17.54 -5.08 3.78
C ARG A 200 17.89 -4.48 5.14
N ASP A 201 18.07 -3.17 5.22
CA ASP A 201 18.63 -2.49 6.39
C ASP A 201 17.57 -1.82 7.28
N THR A 202 16.32 -2.26 7.22
CA THR A 202 15.28 -1.71 8.08
C THR A 202 14.94 -2.65 9.22
N GLU A 203 15.04 -2.15 10.47
CA GLU A 203 14.76 -2.87 11.73
C GLU A 203 13.31 -3.38 11.90
N SER A 204 12.50 -3.38 10.87
CA SER A 204 11.12 -3.88 10.98
C SER A 204 11.07 -5.39 10.91
N ARG A 205 11.11 -5.99 12.07
CA ARG A 205 11.12 -7.44 12.31
C ARG A 205 9.97 -8.22 11.66
N GLN A 206 8.86 -7.59 11.31
CA GLN A 206 7.64 -8.29 10.88
C GLN A 206 7.66 -8.83 9.44
N TYR A 207 8.40 -8.20 8.51
CA TYR A 207 8.44 -8.60 7.10
C TYR A 207 9.85 -8.94 6.59
N SER A 208 10.91 -8.51 7.28
CA SER A 208 12.30 -8.71 6.81
C SER A 208 12.88 -10.07 7.21
N GLU A 209 12.41 -10.68 8.30
CA GLU A 209 12.98 -11.96 8.79
C GLU A 209 12.69 -13.14 7.86
N ASN A 210 11.63 -13.07 7.04
CA ASN A 210 11.22 -14.16 6.13
C ASN A 210 11.40 -13.84 4.65
N PHE A 211 11.89 -12.64 4.29
CA PHE A 211 12.07 -12.29 2.88
C PHE A 211 13.48 -12.63 2.40
N HIS A 212 13.56 -13.56 1.49
CA HIS A 212 14.82 -14.02 0.91
C HIS A 212 15.23 -13.15 -0.29
N HIS A 213 16.04 -12.10 -0.05
CA HIS A 213 16.49 -11.16 -1.08
C HIS A 213 17.21 -11.85 -2.24
N GLU A 214 18.10 -12.81 -1.98
CA GLU A 214 18.83 -13.51 -3.03
C GLU A 214 17.90 -14.32 -3.96
N ARG A 215 16.89 -15.00 -3.36
CA ARG A 215 15.86 -15.70 -4.13
C ARG A 215 15.01 -14.74 -4.96
N PHE A 216 14.70 -13.55 -4.42
CA PHE A 216 14.02 -12.51 -5.16
C PHE A 216 14.85 -11.98 -6.32
N TYR A 217 16.14 -11.68 -6.10
CA TYR A 217 17.02 -11.23 -7.18
C TYR A 217 17.20 -12.27 -8.25
N TRP A 218 17.32 -13.55 -7.87
CA TRP A 218 17.32 -14.65 -8.82
C TRP A 218 16.03 -14.67 -9.67
N TRP A 219 14.86 -14.54 -9.02
CA TRP A 219 13.57 -14.49 -9.72
C TRP A 219 13.50 -13.32 -10.70
N VAL A 220 13.94 -12.11 -10.31
CA VAL A 220 13.96 -10.94 -11.19
C VAL A 220 14.90 -11.15 -12.38
N ARG A 221 16.09 -11.72 -12.17
CA ARG A 221 17.05 -12.02 -13.24
C ARG A 221 16.48 -13.00 -14.28
N ASN A 222 15.71 -13.98 -13.81
CA ASN A 222 15.09 -14.99 -14.66
C ASN A 222 13.70 -14.59 -15.17
N SER A 223 13.20 -13.44 -14.80
CA SER A 223 11.93 -12.92 -15.31
C SER A 223 12.07 -12.50 -16.77
N ARG A 224 11.12 -12.91 -17.60
CA ARG A 224 11.01 -12.40 -18.97
C ARG A 224 10.46 -10.98 -19.05
N TYR A 225 9.88 -10.46 -17.97
CA TYR A 225 9.28 -9.13 -17.89
C TYR A 225 10.28 -8.08 -17.40
N VAL A 226 10.04 -6.83 -17.78
CA VAL A 226 10.74 -5.69 -17.17
C VAL A 226 10.29 -5.56 -15.72
N CYS A 227 11.21 -5.82 -14.79
CA CYS A 227 10.98 -5.59 -13.36
C CYS A 227 11.62 -4.26 -12.93
N VAL A 228 10.84 -3.41 -12.26
CA VAL A 228 11.32 -2.17 -11.65
C VAL A 228 11.23 -2.33 -10.14
N THR A 229 12.35 -2.19 -9.46
CA THR A 229 12.48 -2.40 -8.01
C THR A 229 12.94 -1.13 -7.33
N SER A 230 12.40 -0.84 -6.15
CA SER A 230 12.87 0.23 -5.27
C SER A 230 13.53 -0.35 -4.02
N GLU A 231 14.81 -0.03 -3.78
CA GLU A 231 15.61 -0.50 -2.64
C GLU A 231 16.66 0.54 -2.24
N PHE A 232 17.27 0.40 -1.07
CA PHE A 232 18.40 1.24 -0.65
C PHE A 232 19.72 0.84 -1.30
N SER A 233 19.89 -0.42 -1.63
CA SER A 233 21.09 -0.95 -2.31
C SER A 233 20.71 -2.19 -3.10
N MET A 234 20.98 -2.17 -4.40
CA MET A 234 20.73 -3.28 -5.32
C MET A 234 22.05 -3.92 -5.75
N PRO A 235 22.05 -5.22 -6.13
CA PRO A 235 23.20 -5.84 -6.76
C PRO A 235 23.67 -5.07 -8.00
N SER A 236 24.98 -5.08 -8.27
CA SER A 236 25.63 -4.28 -9.32
C SER A 236 25.23 -4.64 -10.75
N ASP A 237 24.63 -5.79 -10.96
CA ASP A 237 24.11 -6.25 -12.25
C ASP A 237 22.72 -5.67 -12.59
N PHE A 238 22.08 -4.97 -11.65
CA PHE A 238 20.86 -4.23 -11.92
C PHE A 238 21.16 -2.84 -12.46
N VAL A 239 20.41 -2.40 -13.46
CA VAL A 239 20.57 -1.07 -14.04
C VAL A 239 19.85 -0.04 -13.19
N ARG A 240 20.59 0.84 -12.55
CA ARG A 240 20.05 1.98 -11.84
C ARG A 240 19.45 2.98 -12.83
N VAL A 241 18.14 3.21 -12.75
CA VAL A 241 17.40 4.17 -13.60
C VAL A 241 17.09 5.48 -12.91
N GLY A 242 17.20 5.53 -11.58
CA GLY A 242 17.00 6.76 -10.82
C GLY A 242 17.20 6.60 -9.33
N GLU A 243 16.96 7.70 -8.62
CA GLU A 243 17.06 7.78 -7.16
C GLU A 243 15.99 8.70 -6.58
N ILE A 244 15.38 8.30 -5.49
CA ILE A 244 14.42 9.11 -4.74
C ILE A 244 14.82 9.12 -3.26
N GLY A 245 15.44 10.21 -2.82
CA GLY A 245 16.03 10.31 -1.49
C GLY A 245 17.23 9.37 -1.36
N ARG A 246 17.15 8.35 -0.50
CA ARG A 246 18.18 7.31 -0.34
C ARG A 246 17.86 6.00 -1.09
N ARG A 247 16.77 5.97 -1.88
CA ARG A 247 16.34 4.75 -2.58
C ARG A 247 16.82 4.75 -3.99
N GLU A 248 17.47 3.68 -4.39
CA GLU A 248 17.77 3.39 -5.78
C GLU A 248 16.55 2.82 -6.47
N ILE A 249 16.30 3.27 -7.69
CA ILE A 249 15.29 2.69 -8.57
C ILE A 249 16.05 1.95 -9.66
N CYS A 250 15.92 0.64 -9.66
CA CYS A 250 16.67 -0.23 -10.55
C CYS A 250 15.74 -1.02 -11.47
N LYS A 251 16.23 -1.31 -12.64
CA LYS A 251 15.56 -2.11 -13.66
C LYS A 251 16.35 -3.40 -13.92
N SER A 252 15.66 -4.51 -14.11
CA SER A 252 16.29 -5.74 -14.60
C SER A 252 16.83 -5.57 -16.02
N THR A 253 17.90 -6.25 -16.31
CA THR A 253 18.56 -6.21 -17.62
C THR A 253 17.83 -7.02 -18.69
N ASN A 254 16.69 -7.64 -18.38
CA ASN A 254 15.91 -8.55 -19.22
C ASN A 254 16.71 -9.69 -19.83
N GLY A 255 16.69 -10.84 -19.17
CA GLY A 255 16.70 -12.15 -19.81
C GLY A 255 17.83 -12.54 -20.75
N LYS A 256 18.98 -11.87 -20.71
CA LYS A 256 20.18 -12.28 -21.42
C LYS A 256 21.31 -12.67 -20.48
N LEU A 257 20.98 -13.32 -19.37
CA LEU A 257 21.97 -14.04 -18.57
C LEU A 257 21.80 -15.53 -18.85
N ASP A 258 22.91 -16.20 -19.08
CA ASP A 258 22.98 -17.63 -19.35
C ASP A 258 22.19 -18.42 -18.29
N MET A 259 21.30 -19.29 -18.75
CA MET A 259 20.39 -20.12 -17.93
C MET A 259 21.13 -21.21 -17.15
N THR A 260 22.35 -20.96 -16.69
CA THR A 260 23.19 -21.97 -16.02
C THR A 260 23.34 -21.77 -14.52
N GLU A 261 22.72 -20.74 -13.93
CA GLU A 261 22.73 -20.58 -12.46
C GLU A 261 21.58 -21.34 -11.82
N GLU A 262 21.92 -22.36 -11.06
CA GLU A 262 21.00 -23.12 -10.20
C GLU A 262 20.54 -22.26 -9.02
N LEU A 263 19.29 -22.51 -8.55
CA LEU A 263 18.72 -21.89 -7.36
C LEU A 263 19.64 -22.13 -6.14
N PRO A 264 20.02 -21.08 -5.40
CA PRO A 264 20.74 -21.24 -4.14
C PRO A 264 19.87 -21.82 -3.01
#